data_3ef695ba7cb59518cdcfd6f3d4a61374
#
_entry.id   3ef695ba7cb59518cdcfd6f3d4a61374
#
_cell.length_a   1.000
_cell.length_b   1.000
_cell.length_c   1.000
_cell.angle_alpha   90.00
_cell.angle_beta   90.00
_cell.angle_gamma   90.00
#
_symmetry.space_group_name_H-M   'P 1'
#
loop_
_entity.id
_entity.type
_entity.pdbx_description
1 polymer ?
#
loop_
_entity_poly.entity_id
_entity_poly.type
_entity_poly.pdbx_seq_one_letter_code
_entity_poly.pdbx_strand_id
1 'polypeptide(L)'
;MPKYSVKKPFTILVAVILVLVLGFVSLTGIQTDLLPAMNLPYLMVITTYPGASPEQVEADVTKPLDNALSTLNGVKNVTSQSNENYSLLFLEYQDDTDMDSAMVKASTAVNQLGDALPDMASTPTLMEISPDMMATQYIAVDYDGMDIYELSDYVSENVLPQLERLDGVASVSTTGLVEKSVQ
;
A
#
# COMPACT_ATOMS: atom_id res chain seq x y z
N MET A 1 -26.12 33.41 35.26
CA MET A 1 -25.90 33.52 33.82
C MET A 1 -27.11 33.91 32.98
N PRO A 2 -28.37 33.64 33.32
CA PRO A 2 -29.50 34.01 32.42
C PRO A 2 -29.79 35.52 32.29
N LYS A 3 -29.39 36.34 33.26
CA LYS A 3 -29.62 37.79 33.21
C LYS A 3 -28.75 38.54 32.16
N TYR A 4 -27.66 37.98 31.72
CA TYR A 4 -26.77 38.54 30.70
C TYR A 4 -27.31 38.29 29.29
N SER A 5 -27.92 37.14 29.07
CA SER A 5 -28.54 36.73 27.81
C SER A 5 -29.69 37.62 27.41
N VAL A 6 -30.51 38.02 28.37
CA VAL A 6 -31.70 38.86 28.12
C VAL A 6 -31.31 40.31 27.86
N LYS A 7 -30.18 40.80 28.38
CA LYS A 7 -29.73 42.20 28.23
C LYS A 7 -29.00 42.49 26.92
N LYS A 8 -28.45 41.47 26.24
CA LYS A 8 -27.72 41.66 24.98
C LYS A 8 -28.06 40.56 23.95
N PRO A 9 -29.30 40.58 23.41
CA PRO A 9 -29.76 39.51 22.52
C PRO A 9 -28.91 39.36 21.24
N PHE A 10 -28.41 40.47 20.69
CA PHE A 10 -27.55 40.45 19.51
C PHE A 10 -26.22 39.75 19.74
N THR A 11 -25.60 39.93 20.89
CA THR A 11 -24.33 39.27 21.23
C THR A 11 -24.50 37.75 21.30
N ILE A 12 -25.62 37.29 21.83
CA ILE A 12 -25.93 35.86 21.92
C ILE A 12 -26.27 35.31 20.56
N LEU A 13 -27.03 36.04 19.74
CA LEU A 13 -27.33 35.58 18.37
C LEU A 13 -26.05 35.42 17.56
N VAL A 14 -25.11 36.36 17.63
CA VAL A 14 -23.80 36.25 16.96
C VAL A 14 -23.00 35.06 17.50
N ALA A 15 -22.99 34.83 18.83
CA ALA A 15 -22.29 33.70 19.41
C ALA A 15 -22.88 32.37 18.97
N VAL A 16 -24.21 32.25 18.88
CA VAL A 16 -24.88 31.02 18.39
C VAL A 16 -24.56 30.78 16.91
N ILE A 17 -24.61 31.82 16.07
CA ILE A 17 -24.25 31.70 14.65
C ILE A 17 -22.80 31.25 14.52
N LEU A 18 -21.88 31.82 15.30
CA LEU A 18 -20.47 31.47 15.27
C LEU A 18 -20.24 29.99 15.66
N VAL A 19 -20.92 29.51 16.70
CA VAL A 19 -20.87 28.12 17.13
C VAL A 19 -21.44 27.19 16.04
N LEU A 20 -22.53 27.55 15.40
CA LEU A 20 -23.13 26.79 14.31
C LEU A 20 -22.19 26.69 13.08
N VAL A 21 -21.56 27.82 12.71
CA VAL A 21 -20.61 27.88 11.60
C VAL A 21 -19.37 27.01 11.92
N LEU A 22 -18.81 27.16 13.13
CA LEU A 22 -17.66 26.32 13.55
C LEU A 22 -18.04 24.83 13.62
N GLY A 23 -19.24 24.51 14.11
CA GLY A 23 -19.75 23.14 14.14
C GLY A 23 -19.90 22.55 12.73
N PHE A 24 -20.44 23.33 11.80
CA PHE A 24 -20.59 22.90 10.40
C PHE A 24 -19.23 22.70 9.72
N VAL A 25 -18.29 23.64 9.88
CA VAL A 25 -16.93 23.52 9.35
C VAL A 25 -16.19 22.31 9.96
N SER A 26 -16.37 22.09 11.27
CA SER A 26 -15.78 20.92 11.94
C SER A 26 -16.34 19.60 11.41
N LEU A 27 -17.65 19.52 11.16
CA LEU A 27 -18.28 18.32 10.60
C LEU A 27 -17.80 17.98 9.19
N THR A 28 -17.55 19.00 8.35
CA THR A 28 -17.03 18.79 6.98
C THR A 28 -15.54 18.45 6.95
N GLY A 29 -14.81 18.72 8.03
CA GLY A 29 -13.38 18.45 8.17
C GLY A 29 -13.03 17.14 8.90
N ILE A 30 -14.04 16.40 9.40
CA ILE A 30 -13.78 15.09 10.02
C ILE A 30 -13.40 14.09 8.93
N GLN A 31 -12.17 13.62 9.00
CA GLN A 31 -11.73 12.46 8.19
C GLN A 31 -12.46 11.22 8.69
N THR A 32 -13.16 10.55 7.79
CA THR A 32 -13.94 9.34 8.08
C THR A 32 -13.16 8.05 7.74
N ASP A 33 -11.85 8.15 7.60
CA ASP A 33 -11.00 7.01 7.30
C ASP A 33 -11.02 6.02 8.46
N LEU A 34 -11.24 4.76 8.12
CA LEU A 34 -11.31 3.64 9.08
C LEU A 34 -9.96 3.44 9.80
N LEU A 35 -8.86 3.76 9.12
CA LEU A 35 -7.51 3.77 9.64
C LEU A 35 -6.93 5.18 9.43
N PRO A 36 -6.39 5.82 10.48
CA PRO A 36 -5.64 7.05 10.26
C PRO A 36 -4.48 6.76 9.30
N ALA A 37 -4.09 7.76 8.49
CA ALA A 37 -2.91 7.68 7.64
C ALA A 37 -1.69 7.35 8.54
N MET A 38 -1.42 6.06 8.69
CA MET A 38 -0.24 5.57 9.40
C MET A 38 0.83 5.31 8.34
N ASN A 39 1.87 6.11 8.34
CA ASN A 39 3.06 5.75 7.60
C ASN A 39 3.67 4.54 8.31
N LEU A 40 3.50 3.38 7.72
CA LEU A 40 4.16 2.17 8.21
C LEU A 40 5.63 2.24 7.81
N PRO A 41 6.57 2.21 8.74
CA PRO A 41 7.99 2.35 8.43
C PRO A 41 8.56 1.02 7.89
N TYR A 42 7.93 0.48 6.85
CA TYR A 42 8.35 -0.79 6.26
C TYR A 42 8.57 -0.66 4.75
N LEU A 43 9.73 -1.12 4.30
CA LEU A 43 10.02 -1.37 2.89
C LEU A 43 10.09 -2.87 2.63
N MET A 44 9.56 -3.30 1.51
CA MET A 44 9.70 -4.65 0.99
C MET A 44 10.58 -4.63 -0.26
N VAL A 45 11.52 -5.56 -0.33
CA VAL A 45 12.36 -5.79 -1.52
C VAL A 45 12.10 -7.19 -2.02
N ILE A 46 11.69 -7.31 -3.27
CA ILE A 46 11.46 -8.57 -3.95
C ILE A 46 12.43 -8.71 -5.12
N THR A 47 13.04 -9.88 -5.24
CA THR A 47 13.96 -10.23 -6.33
C THR A 47 13.63 -11.62 -6.81
N THR A 48 13.35 -11.80 -8.09
CA THR A 48 13.13 -13.10 -8.69
C THR A 48 14.45 -13.67 -9.20
N TYR A 49 14.68 -14.97 -8.98
CA TYR A 49 15.84 -15.70 -9.47
C TYR A 49 15.38 -17.06 -10.02
N PRO A 50 14.90 -17.10 -11.28
CA PRO A 50 14.29 -18.28 -11.86
C PRO A 50 15.22 -19.48 -11.91
N GLY A 51 14.74 -20.65 -11.49
CA GLY A 51 15.47 -21.91 -11.49
C GLY A 51 16.42 -22.12 -10.30
N ALA A 52 16.51 -21.16 -9.38
CA ALA A 52 17.36 -21.27 -8.21
C ALA A 52 16.66 -21.95 -7.03
N SER A 53 17.37 -22.83 -6.33
CA SER A 53 16.91 -23.38 -5.05
C SER A 53 16.94 -22.31 -3.94
N PRO A 54 16.20 -22.51 -2.82
CA PRO A 54 16.20 -21.56 -1.70
C PRO A 54 17.62 -21.27 -1.16
N GLU A 55 18.51 -22.27 -1.13
CA GLU A 55 19.89 -22.11 -0.66
C GLU A 55 20.72 -21.26 -1.63
N GLN A 56 20.48 -21.40 -2.94
CA GLN A 56 21.12 -20.56 -3.95
C GLN A 56 20.58 -19.12 -3.88
N VAL A 57 19.26 -18.96 -3.76
CA VAL A 57 18.63 -17.64 -3.57
C VAL A 57 19.20 -16.98 -2.32
N GLU A 58 19.35 -17.70 -1.21
CA GLU A 58 19.94 -17.16 0.02
C GLU A 58 21.38 -16.71 -0.19
N ALA A 59 22.21 -17.55 -0.79
CA ALA A 59 23.64 -17.27 -0.94
C ALA A 59 23.92 -16.13 -1.92
N ASP A 60 23.25 -16.15 -3.07
CA ASP A 60 23.59 -15.32 -4.22
C ASP A 60 22.79 -14.00 -4.28
N VAL A 61 21.61 -13.95 -3.64
CA VAL A 61 20.70 -12.79 -3.71
C VAL A 61 20.39 -12.25 -2.33
N THR A 62 19.87 -13.08 -1.42
CA THR A 62 19.36 -12.62 -0.13
C THR A 62 20.46 -12.04 0.76
N LYS A 63 21.57 -12.77 0.94
CA LYS A 63 22.69 -12.31 1.77
C LYS A 63 23.36 -11.02 1.28
N PRO A 64 23.68 -10.87 -0.02
CA PRO A 64 24.20 -9.60 -0.53
C PRO A 64 23.27 -8.43 -0.30
N LEU A 65 21.95 -8.61 -0.54
CA LEU A 65 20.94 -7.59 -0.30
C LEU A 65 20.79 -7.25 1.19
N ASP A 66 20.72 -8.27 2.06
CA ASP A 66 20.61 -8.09 3.50
C ASP A 66 21.82 -7.32 4.06
N ASN A 67 23.04 -7.68 3.68
CA ASN A 67 24.25 -6.99 4.09
C ASN A 67 24.27 -5.52 3.66
N ALA A 68 23.79 -5.19 2.46
CA ALA A 68 23.79 -3.82 1.99
C ALA A 68 22.69 -2.98 2.65
N LEU A 69 21.48 -3.56 2.80
CA LEU A 69 20.32 -2.86 3.29
C LEU A 69 20.30 -2.71 4.82
N SER A 70 20.84 -3.68 5.56
CA SER A 70 20.92 -3.62 7.04
C SER A 70 21.84 -2.52 7.56
N THR A 71 22.77 -2.03 6.73
CA THR A 71 23.69 -0.94 7.10
C THR A 71 23.15 0.46 6.87
N LEU A 72 21.97 0.57 6.29
CA LEU A 72 21.35 1.86 6.00
C LEU A 72 20.90 2.58 7.29
N ASN A 73 21.10 3.89 7.31
CA ASN A 73 20.67 4.72 8.43
C ASN A 73 19.14 4.68 8.58
N GLY A 74 18.69 4.47 9.80
CA GLY A 74 17.25 4.41 10.13
C GLY A 74 16.67 3.00 10.08
N VAL A 75 17.38 2.02 9.54
CA VAL A 75 16.95 0.60 9.56
C VAL A 75 17.07 0.08 10.99
N LYS A 76 15.99 -0.43 11.52
CA LYS A 76 15.87 -1.04 12.85
C LYS A 76 16.05 -2.54 12.81
N ASN A 77 15.46 -3.18 11.79
CA ASN A 77 15.53 -4.62 11.60
C ASN A 77 15.38 -4.99 10.12
N VAL A 78 16.02 -6.07 9.69
CA VAL A 78 15.81 -6.69 8.38
C VAL A 78 15.39 -8.13 8.59
N THR A 79 14.29 -8.52 7.99
CA THR A 79 13.83 -9.90 7.97
C THR A 79 13.85 -10.38 6.53
N SER A 80 14.57 -11.45 6.26
CA SER A 80 14.71 -12.00 4.91
C SER A 80 14.09 -13.39 4.81
N GLN A 81 13.54 -13.70 3.64
CA GLN A 81 12.97 -15.00 3.31
C GLN A 81 13.44 -15.41 1.92
N SER A 82 14.14 -16.54 1.86
CA SER A 82 14.59 -17.15 0.60
C SER A 82 13.66 -18.31 0.24
N ASN A 83 13.04 -18.20 -0.93
CA ASN A 83 12.15 -19.22 -1.47
C ASN A 83 12.70 -19.72 -2.80
N GLU A 84 12.13 -20.81 -3.31
CA GLU A 84 12.42 -21.26 -4.66
C GLU A 84 12.05 -20.17 -5.68
N ASN A 85 13.00 -19.77 -6.52
CA ASN A 85 12.89 -18.75 -7.56
C ASN A 85 12.78 -17.29 -7.09
N TYR A 86 12.74 -16.96 -5.80
CA TYR A 86 12.66 -15.56 -5.36
C TYR A 86 13.15 -15.33 -3.93
N SER A 87 13.61 -14.11 -3.70
CA SER A 87 13.98 -13.55 -2.39
C SER A 87 13.02 -12.45 -2.00
N LEU A 88 12.64 -12.40 -0.71
CA LEU A 88 11.88 -11.34 -0.08
C LEU A 88 12.66 -10.80 1.11
N LEU A 89 12.81 -9.48 1.18
CA LEU A 89 13.35 -8.80 2.35
C LEU A 89 12.35 -7.75 2.84
N PHE A 90 12.17 -7.70 4.14
CA PHE A 90 11.37 -6.70 4.84
C PHE A 90 12.30 -5.86 5.71
N LEU A 91 12.36 -4.58 5.43
CA LEU A 91 13.12 -3.60 6.21
C LEU A 91 12.15 -2.86 7.11
N GLU A 92 12.37 -2.96 8.42
CA GLU A 92 11.70 -2.16 9.42
C GLU A 92 12.59 -0.94 9.74
N TYR A 93 12.03 0.25 9.57
CA TYR A 93 12.68 1.51 9.92
C TYR A 93 12.23 2.03 11.28
N GLN A 94 12.92 3.03 11.81
CA GLN A 94 12.48 3.73 13.00
C GLN A 94 11.26 4.60 12.68
N ASP A 95 10.36 4.78 13.66
CA ASP A 95 9.05 5.44 13.45
C ASP A 95 9.15 6.90 12.99
N ASP A 96 10.29 7.57 13.24
CA ASP A 96 10.59 8.94 12.84
C ASP A 96 11.33 9.05 11.50
N THR A 97 11.51 7.94 10.79
CA THR A 97 12.23 7.91 9.51
C THR A 97 11.35 8.48 8.38
N ASP A 98 11.92 9.41 7.63
CA ASP A 98 11.33 9.86 6.36
C ASP A 98 11.44 8.75 5.31
N MET A 99 10.30 8.13 5.01
CA MET A 99 10.24 6.94 4.14
C MET A 99 10.58 7.25 2.69
N ASP A 100 10.32 8.46 2.20
CA ASP A 100 10.73 8.90 0.86
C ASP A 100 12.25 8.89 0.73
N SER A 101 12.94 9.47 1.72
CA SER A 101 14.41 9.45 1.79
C SER A 101 14.96 8.03 1.99
N ALA A 102 14.30 7.20 2.78
CA ALA A 102 14.67 5.81 3.02
C ALA A 102 14.59 4.98 1.73
N MET A 103 13.50 5.15 0.95
CA MET A 103 13.30 4.50 -0.34
C MET A 103 14.42 4.85 -1.33
N VAL A 104 14.78 6.14 -1.43
CA VAL A 104 15.87 6.59 -2.33
C VAL A 104 17.21 5.99 -1.91
N LYS A 105 17.53 5.96 -0.61
CA LYS A 105 18.76 5.37 -0.10
C LYS A 105 18.81 3.86 -0.33
N ALA A 106 17.70 3.15 -0.06
CA ALA A 106 17.59 1.72 -0.30
C ALA A 106 17.74 1.39 -1.79
N SER A 107 17.06 2.14 -2.68
CA SER A 107 17.20 2.01 -4.13
C SER A 107 18.64 2.24 -4.59
N THR A 108 19.31 3.25 -4.04
CA THR A 108 20.72 3.52 -4.37
C THR A 108 21.63 2.36 -3.93
N ALA A 109 21.43 1.83 -2.72
CA ALA A 109 22.21 0.70 -2.21
C ALA A 109 21.99 -0.57 -3.05
N VAL A 110 20.75 -0.85 -3.44
CA VAL A 110 20.41 -1.98 -4.32
C VAL A 110 21.03 -1.83 -5.70
N ASN A 111 20.98 -0.63 -6.28
CA ASN A 111 21.57 -0.36 -7.59
C ASN A 111 23.11 -0.50 -7.58
N GLN A 112 23.76 -0.20 -6.45
CA GLN A 112 25.19 -0.41 -6.28
C GLN A 112 25.59 -1.89 -6.23
N LEU A 113 24.66 -2.76 -5.88
CA LEU A 113 24.85 -4.21 -5.89
C LEU A 113 24.64 -4.86 -7.27
N GLY A 114 24.19 -4.09 -8.28
CA GLY A 114 23.74 -4.62 -9.56
C GLY A 114 24.69 -5.64 -10.19
N ASP A 115 26.00 -5.35 -10.18
CA ASP A 115 27.03 -6.26 -10.74
C ASP A 115 27.41 -7.42 -9.78
N ALA A 116 26.96 -7.38 -8.52
CA ALA A 116 27.23 -8.44 -7.54
C ALA A 116 26.12 -9.50 -7.48
N LEU A 117 24.97 -9.22 -8.11
CA LEU A 117 23.87 -10.18 -8.23
C LEU A 117 24.05 -11.05 -9.50
N PRO A 118 23.56 -12.30 -9.51
CA PRO A 118 23.60 -13.14 -10.69
C PRO A 118 22.87 -12.52 -11.89
N ASP A 119 23.40 -12.69 -13.10
CA ASP A 119 22.77 -12.21 -14.36
C ASP A 119 21.34 -12.71 -14.57
N MET A 120 21.02 -13.90 -14.02
CA MET A 120 19.68 -14.47 -14.11
C MET A 120 18.70 -13.95 -13.06
N ALA A 121 19.18 -13.25 -12.05
CA ALA A 121 18.32 -12.60 -11.08
C ALA A 121 17.73 -11.31 -11.67
N SER A 122 16.47 -11.05 -11.42
CA SER A 122 15.87 -9.78 -11.82
C SER A 122 16.44 -8.61 -10.99
N THR A 123 16.32 -7.41 -11.54
CA THR A 123 16.57 -6.21 -10.73
C THR A 123 15.65 -6.21 -9.50
N PRO A 124 16.18 -6.04 -8.27
CA PRO A 124 15.36 -5.99 -7.08
C PRO A 124 14.34 -4.84 -7.15
N THR A 125 13.10 -5.16 -6.86
CA THR A 125 11.99 -4.18 -6.82
C THR A 125 11.71 -3.80 -5.38
N LEU A 126 11.73 -2.49 -5.09
CA LEU A 126 11.42 -1.95 -3.79
C LEU A 126 9.98 -1.44 -3.77
N MET A 127 9.26 -1.74 -2.69
CA MET A 127 7.90 -1.26 -2.46
C MET A 127 7.77 -0.82 -1.00
N GLU A 128 7.13 0.33 -0.79
CA GLU A 128 6.71 0.76 0.54
C GLU A 128 5.42 0.02 0.92
N ILE A 129 5.36 -0.48 2.15
CA ILE A 129 4.13 -1.10 2.67
C ILE A 129 3.28 0.03 3.25
N SER A 130 2.18 0.33 2.55
CA SER A 130 1.20 1.34 2.98
C SER A 130 -0.14 0.67 3.30
N PRO A 131 -0.89 1.18 4.29
CA PRO A 131 -2.28 0.78 4.52
C PRO A 131 -3.17 0.96 3.28
N ASP A 132 -2.82 1.91 2.40
CA ASP A 132 -3.53 2.17 1.14
C ASP A 132 -3.45 1.00 0.15
N MET A 133 -2.51 0.06 0.34
CA MET A 133 -2.44 -1.19 -0.42
C MET A 133 -3.52 -2.20 -0.01
N MET A 134 -4.18 -1.97 1.14
CA MET A 134 -5.26 -2.84 1.60
C MET A 134 -6.55 -2.47 0.88
N ALA A 135 -7.26 -3.50 0.38
CA ALA A 135 -8.55 -3.27 -0.24
C ALA A 135 -9.54 -2.68 0.78
N THR A 136 -10.07 -1.50 0.47
CA THR A 136 -11.08 -0.82 1.29
C THR A 136 -12.47 -1.43 1.15
N GLN A 137 -12.71 -2.12 0.02
CA GLN A 137 -13.99 -2.77 -0.26
C GLN A 137 -13.79 -4.09 -1.01
N TYR A 138 -14.55 -5.11 -0.60
CA TYR A 138 -14.63 -6.39 -1.29
C TYR A 138 -16.02 -6.54 -1.88
N ILE A 139 -16.07 -6.82 -3.19
CA ILE A 139 -17.33 -7.01 -3.94
C ILE A 139 -17.33 -8.43 -4.47
N ALA A 140 -18.31 -9.21 -4.07
CA ALA A 140 -18.58 -10.51 -4.67
C ALA A 140 -19.55 -10.32 -5.85
N VAL A 141 -19.21 -10.92 -6.98
CA VAL A 141 -20.07 -10.90 -8.20
C VAL A 141 -20.53 -12.30 -8.48
N ASP A 142 -21.82 -12.48 -8.60
CA ASP A 142 -22.49 -13.73 -8.99
C ASP A 142 -23.59 -13.42 -9.99
N TYR A 143 -23.86 -14.34 -10.91
CA TYR A 143 -24.92 -14.19 -11.89
C TYR A 143 -25.57 -15.54 -12.25
N ASP A 144 -26.86 -15.65 -11.98
CA ASP A 144 -27.65 -16.84 -12.30
C ASP A 144 -27.69 -17.08 -13.81
N GLY A 145 -27.18 -18.24 -14.25
CA GLY A 145 -27.23 -18.67 -15.64
C GLY A 145 -25.95 -18.43 -16.45
N MET A 146 -24.92 -17.85 -15.89
CA MET A 146 -23.55 -17.81 -16.47
C MET A 146 -22.65 -18.88 -15.83
N ASP A 147 -21.83 -19.52 -16.65
CA ASP A 147 -20.75 -20.34 -16.11
C ASP A 147 -19.60 -19.44 -15.62
N ILE A 148 -18.64 -20.03 -14.90
CA ILE A 148 -17.52 -19.29 -14.31
C ILE A 148 -16.65 -18.61 -15.37
N TYR A 149 -16.54 -19.17 -16.56
CA TYR A 149 -15.75 -18.60 -17.66
C TYR A 149 -16.46 -17.40 -18.28
N GLU A 150 -17.77 -17.54 -18.54
CA GLU A 150 -18.60 -16.44 -19.08
C GLU A 150 -18.68 -15.28 -18.10
N LEU A 151 -18.82 -15.58 -16.81
CA LEU A 151 -18.82 -14.56 -15.76
C LEU A 151 -17.46 -13.87 -15.65
N SER A 152 -16.36 -14.63 -15.76
CA SER A 152 -15.00 -14.06 -15.72
C SER A 152 -14.74 -13.11 -16.90
N ASP A 153 -15.13 -13.51 -18.11
CA ASP A 153 -15.04 -12.68 -19.31
C ASP A 153 -15.90 -11.42 -19.16
N TYR A 154 -17.15 -11.57 -18.69
CA TYR A 154 -18.06 -10.44 -18.48
C TYR A 154 -17.54 -9.44 -17.44
N VAL A 155 -17.00 -9.92 -16.30
CA VAL A 155 -16.43 -9.07 -15.27
C VAL A 155 -15.19 -8.33 -15.79
N SER A 156 -14.32 -9.01 -16.52
CA SER A 156 -13.09 -8.43 -17.06
C SER A 156 -13.36 -7.35 -18.11
N GLU A 157 -14.34 -7.58 -18.98
CA GLU A 157 -14.63 -6.68 -20.09
C GLU A 157 -15.57 -5.53 -19.72
N ASN A 158 -16.52 -5.77 -18.82
CA ASN A 158 -17.61 -4.83 -18.57
C ASN A 158 -17.60 -4.22 -17.17
N VAL A 159 -17.22 -4.97 -16.13
CA VAL A 159 -17.30 -4.50 -14.74
C VAL A 159 -16.00 -3.78 -14.33
N LEU A 160 -14.85 -4.41 -14.53
CA LEU A 160 -13.55 -3.86 -14.13
C LEU A 160 -13.29 -2.46 -14.72
N PRO A 161 -13.45 -2.24 -16.05
CA PRO A 161 -13.16 -0.92 -16.62
C PRO A 161 -14.11 0.18 -16.14
N GLN A 162 -15.31 -0.19 -15.68
CA GLN A 162 -16.23 0.78 -15.11
C GLN A 162 -15.86 1.17 -13.70
N LEU A 163 -15.42 0.20 -12.88
CA LEU A 163 -14.98 0.45 -11.51
C LEU A 163 -13.69 1.26 -11.48
N GLU A 164 -12.72 0.96 -12.35
CA GLU A 164 -11.45 1.67 -12.44
C GLU A 164 -11.59 3.16 -12.86
N ARG A 165 -12.70 3.49 -13.53
CA ARG A 165 -12.96 4.87 -13.98
C ARG A 165 -13.71 5.72 -12.96
N LEU A 166 -14.14 5.14 -11.83
CA LEU A 166 -14.82 5.90 -10.78
C LEU A 166 -13.85 6.82 -10.06
N ASP A 167 -14.29 8.06 -9.83
CA ASP A 167 -13.52 9.01 -9.04
C ASP A 167 -13.30 8.46 -7.62
N GLY A 168 -12.05 8.46 -7.17
CA GLY A 168 -11.66 7.96 -5.86
C GLY A 168 -11.26 6.48 -5.81
N VAL A 169 -11.32 5.76 -6.93
CA VAL A 169 -10.80 4.39 -7.06
C VAL A 169 -9.36 4.44 -7.54
N ALA A 170 -8.42 4.02 -6.69
CA ALA A 170 -7.01 3.98 -7.02
C ALA A 170 -6.63 2.73 -7.85
N SER A 171 -7.19 1.58 -7.50
CA SER A 171 -6.98 0.32 -8.22
C SER A 171 -8.10 -0.67 -7.93
N VAL A 172 -8.34 -1.59 -8.85
CA VAL A 172 -9.25 -2.72 -8.68
C VAL A 172 -8.46 -4.01 -8.88
N SER A 173 -8.47 -4.89 -7.87
CA SER A 173 -7.87 -6.22 -7.96
C SER A 173 -8.96 -7.27 -8.02
N THR A 174 -8.76 -8.31 -8.80
CA THR A 174 -9.71 -9.41 -8.93
C THR A 174 -9.11 -10.72 -8.45
N THR A 175 -9.95 -11.54 -7.85
CA THR A 175 -9.58 -12.88 -7.41
C THR A 175 -10.65 -13.86 -7.85
N GLY A 176 -10.25 -15.01 -8.39
CA GLY A 176 -11.18 -16.06 -8.82
C GLY A 176 -11.63 -15.97 -10.28
N LEU A 177 -11.09 -15.01 -11.07
CA LEU A 177 -11.30 -15.02 -12.52
C LEU A 177 -10.55 -16.20 -13.14
N VAL A 178 -11.19 -16.86 -14.09
CA VAL A 178 -10.64 -18.01 -14.83
C VAL A 178 -10.57 -17.67 -16.30
N GLU A 179 -9.36 -17.74 -16.86
CA GLU A 179 -9.15 -17.55 -18.30
C GLU A 179 -9.27 -18.89 -19.05
N LYS A 180 -9.93 -18.88 -20.21
CA LYS A 180 -9.93 -20.04 -21.11
C LYS A 180 -8.55 -20.15 -21.74
N SER A 181 -7.74 -21.15 -21.29
CA SER A 181 -6.51 -21.52 -21.98
C SER A 181 -6.86 -22.44 -23.16
N VAL A 182 -6.57 -21.98 -24.36
CA VAL A 182 -6.59 -22.84 -25.56
C VAL A 182 -5.22 -23.47 -25.67
N GLN A 183 -5.13 -24.77 -25.42
CA GLN A 183 -3.94 -25.60 -25.71
C GLN A 183 -3.93 -26.04 -27.17
#